data_304defe9d91ce8cf9938148f2535f272
#
_entry.id   304defe9d91ce8cf9938148f2535f272
#
_cell.length_a   1.000
_cell.length_b   1.000
_cell.length_c   1.000
_cell.angle_alpha   90.00
_cell.angle_beta   90.00
_cell.angle_gamma   90.00
#
_symmetry.space_group_name_H-M   'P 1'
#
loop_
_entity.id
_entity.type
_entity.pdbx_description
1 polymer ?
#
loop_
_entity_poly.entity_id
_entity_poly.type
_entity_poly.pdbx_seq_one_letter_code
_entity_poly.pdbx_strand_id
1 'polypeptide(L)'
;MWSPRVGFRWDIKNDRKFILRGGVGVFTGRIPFVWLSNSFSNTGIQTSKYNVQKNSNVQLILNPNEQNKNTENLKASGSQQINVFDKNFKFAQNLRLNLGFDFNLLGIDWTAEAIFSKTLNDIYYKNLAYEESGKTVGQELGLPWESRPSYQKVKSASKYSDIFAMYNTSKGYSYNLSLQGTKRFAFGLDLSASYTFTQSKSVS
;
A
#
# COMPACT_ATOMS: atom_id res chain seq x y z
N MET A 1 -9.26 -9.21 15.02
CA MET A 1 -7.90 -8.63 14.90
C MET A 1 -7.60 -7.87 16.15
N TRP A 2 -6.39 -8.04 16.69
CA TRP A 2 -5.96 -7.37 17.90
C TRP A 2 -5.07 -6.18 17.50
N SER A 3 -5.33 -5.01 18.09
CA SER A 3 -4.56 -3.77 17.87
C SER A 3 -4.22 -3.12 19.23
N PRO A 4 -3.41 -3.81 20.08
CA PRO A 4 -3.04 -3.32 21.39
C PRO A 4 -2.17 -2.06 21.26
N ARG A 5 -2.34 -1.15 22.23
CA ARG A 5 -1.58 0.10 22.32
C ARG A 5 -1.31 0.43 23.76
N VAL A 6 -0.08 0.84 24.04
CA VAL A 6 0.36 1.32 25.36
C VAL A 6 1.17 2.57 25.15
N GLY A 7 0.95 3.56 26.01
CA GLY A 7 1.71 4.80 26.01
C GLY A 7 1.99 5.27 27.43
N PHE A 8 3.03 6.07 27.57
CA PHE A 8 3.42 6.67 28.83
C PHE A 8 3.86 8.13 28.62
N ARG A 9 3.76 8.89 29.69
CA ARG A 9 4.32 10.22 29.82
C ARG A 9 4.89 10.35 31.23
N TRP A 10 6.15 10.68 31.32
CA TRP A 10 6.85 10.81 32.58
C TRP A 10 7.53 12.18 32.68
N ASP A 11 7.12 12.98 33.68
CA ASP A 11 7.80 14.19 34.06
C ASP A 11 8.89 13.83 35.07
N ILE A 12 10.16 13.81 34.61
CA ILE A 12 11.28 13.25 35.35
C ILE A 12 11.54 14.01 36.67
N LYS A 13 11.31 15.33 36.67
CA LYS A 13 11.57 16.21 37.83
C LYS A 13 10.31 16.80 38.42
N ASN A 14 9.13 16.48 37.89
CA ASN A 14 7.86 17.06 38.27
C ASN A 14 7.80 18.60 38.17
N ASP A 15 8.63 19.17 37.28
CA ASP A 15 8.73 20.62 37.02
C ASP A 15 8.38 20.97 35.56
N ARG A 16 7.96 19.99 34.78
CA ARG A 16 7.61 20.07 33.35
C ARG A 16 8.76 20.49 32.43
N LYS A 17 10.00 20.52 32.93
CA LYS A 17 11.18 20.90 32.14
C LYS A 17 11.80 19.73 31.42
N PHE A 18 11.58 18.49 31.91
CA PHE A 18 12.12 17.28 31.36
C PHE A 18 11.02 16.23 31.27
N ILE A 19 10.42 16.08 30.11
CA ILE A 19 9.30 15.16 29.89
C ILE A 19 9.72 14.07 28.90
N LEU A 20 9.70 12.83 29.37
CA LEU A 20 9.84 11.65 28.52
C LEU A 20 8.45 11.11 28.19
N ARG A 21 8.17 10.91 26.94
CA ARG A 21 6.91 10.34 26.46
C ARG A 21 7.16 9.28 25.40
N GLY A 22 6.29 8.30 25.32
CA GLY A 22 6.45 7.26 24.32
C GLY A 22 5.28 6.32 24.30
N GLY A 23 5.30 5.45 23.32
CA GLY A 23 4.29 4.43 23.17
C GLY A 23 4.65 3.40 22.13
N VAL A 24 3.96 2.29 22.23
CA VAL A 24 4.03 1.19 21.27
C VAL A 24 2.62 0.71 20.95
N GLY A 25 2.38 0.38 19.70
CA GLY A 25 1.07 -0.14 19.32
C GLY A 25 1.08 -0.85 17.99
N VAL A 26 0.12 -1.76 17.85
CA VAL A 26 -0.20 -2.39 16.58
C VAL A 26 -1.37 -1.65 15.96
N PHE A 27 -1.20 -1.24 14.72
CA PHE A 27 -2.21 -0.49 13.96
C PHE A 27 -2.65 -1.32 12.77
N THR A 28 -3.96 -1.55 12.68
CA THR A 28 -4.57 -2.31 11.58
C THR A 28 -5.22 -1.32 10.61
N GLY A 29 -4.83 -1.41 9.35
CA GLY A 29 -5.41 -0.65 8.25
C GLY A 29 -6.60 -1.37 7.62
N ARG A 30 -7.44 -0.61 6.89
CA ARG A 30 -8.51 -1.18 6.06
C ARG A 30 -8.00 -1.41 4.64
N ILE A 31 -8.51 -2.43 4.00
CA ILE A 31 -8.31 -2.66 2.57
C ILE A 31 -9.30 -1.77 1.81
N PRO A 32 -8.90 -1.17 0.67
CA PRO A 32 -9.84 -0.53 -0.22
C PRO A 32 -10.96 -1.49 -0.63
N PHE A 33 -12.21 -1.07 -0.44
CA PHE A 33 -13.37 -1.92 -0.75
C PHE A 33 -13.42 -2.38 -2.20
N VAL A 34 -12.91 -1.58 -3.14
CA VAL A 34 -12.83 -1.95 -4.55
C VAL A 34 -11.99 -3.22 -4.78
N TRP A 35 -10.96 -3.46 -3.98
CA TRP A 35 -10.14 -4.66 -4.10
C TRP A 35 -10.89 -5.90 -3.64
N LEU A 36 -11.68 -5.75 -2.56
CA LEU A 36 -12.56 -6.81 -2.09
C LEU A 36 -13.66 -7.10 -3.11
N SER A 37 -14.36 -6.07 -3.60
CA SER A 37 -15.45 -6.25 -4.57
C SER A 37 -14.96 -6.88 -5.87
N ASN A 38 -13.78 -6.52 -6.34
CA ASN A 38 -13.19 -7.12 -7.54
C ASN A 38 -12.93 -8.64 -7.39
N SER A 39 -12.62 -9.10 -6.20
CA SER A 39 -12.43 -10.54 -5.96
C SER A 39 -13.74 -11.32 -5.95
N PHE A 40 -14.86 -10.67 -5.64
CA PHE A 40 -16.18 -11.26 -5.74
C PHE A 40 -16.78 -11.17 -7.15
N SER A 41 -16.50 -10.09 -7.88
CA SER A 41 -17.04 -9.88 -9.23
C SER A 41 -16.20 -10.51 -10.33
N ASN A 42 -14.85 -10.51 -10.17
CA ASN A 42 -13.91 -11.04 -11.17
C ASN A 42 -13.43 -12.45 -10.76
N THR A 43 -14.36 -13.37 -10.59
CA THR A 43 -14.05 -14.79 -10.27
C THR A 43 -13.64 -15.61 -11.50
N GLY A 44 -13.92 -15.08 -12.68
CA GLY A 44 -13.73 -15.82 -13.95
C GLY A 44 -14.78 -16.89 -14.23
N ILE A 45 -15.79 -17.06 -13.34
CA ILE A 45 -16.83 -18.09 -13.42
C ILE A 45 -18.22 -17.48 -13.56
N GLN A 46 -18.51 -16.44 -12.78
CA GLN A 46 -19.87 -15.90 -12.62
C GLN A 46 -20.22 -14.82 -13.67
N THR A 47 -19.24 -14.21 -14.30
CA THR A 47 -19.44 -13.10 -15.23
C THR A 47 -18.74 -13.36 -16.55
N SER A 48 -19.40 -13.00 -17.66
CA SER A 48 -18.82 -12.96 -18.98
C SER A 48 -18.74 -11.52 -19.46
N LYS A 49 -17.58 -11.12 -19.98
CA LYS A 49 -17.37 -9.78 -20.50
C LYS A 49 -17.56 -9.80 -22.02
N TYR A 50 -18.46 -8.95 -22.49
CA TYR A 50 -18.65 -8.70 -23.92
C TYR A 50 -18.05 -7.34 -24.26
N ASN A 51 -17.21 -7.30 -25.30
CA ASN A 51 -16.60 -6.07 -25.76
C ASN A 51 -17.17 -5.73 -27.15
N VAL A 52 -17.97 -4.69 -27.23
CA VAL A 52 -18.59 -4.21 -28.46
C VAL A 52 -17.75 -3.09 -29.04
N GLN A 53 -17.11 -3.33 -30.17
CA GLN A 53 -16.32 -2.32 -30.88
C GLN A 53 -17.22 -1.51 -31.85
N LYS A 54 -16.75 -0.31 -32.23
CA LYS A 54 -17.46 0.63 -33.10
C LYS A 54 -17.98 0.04 -34.44
N ASN A 55 -17.39 -1.04 -34.93
CA ASN A 55 -17.77 -1.70 -36.17
C ASN A 55 -18.54 -3.03 -35.97
N SER A 56 -19.00 -3.29 -34.75
CA SER A 56 -19.85 -4.44 -34.46
C SER A 56 -21.29 -4.12 -34.90
N ASN A 57 -21.98 -5.11 -35.53
CA ASN A 57 -23.39 -4.99 -35.90
C ASN A 57 -24.35 -4.95 -34.69
N VAL A 58 -23.88 -4.50 -33.55
CA VAL A 58 -24.65 -4.41 -32.31
C VAL A 58 -25.18 -3.00 -32.19
N GLN A 59 -26.48 -2.83 -32.27
CA GLN A 59 -27.13 -1.55 -32.03
C GLN A 59 -27.23 -1.29 -30.51
N LEU A 60 -26.93 -0.06 -30.10
CA LEU A 60 -27.19 0.40 -28.74
C LEU A 60 -28.71 0.54 -28.55
N ILE A 61 -29.28 -0.28 -27.68
CA ILE A 61 -30.68 -0.19 -27.29
C ILE A 61 -30.75 0.64 -26.01
N LEU A 62 -31.48 1.75 -26.06
CA LEU A 62 -31.64 2.65 -24.90
C LEU A 62 -32.63 2.09 -23.85
N ASN A 63 -33.49 1.15 -24.22
CA ASN A 63 -34.40 0.50 -23.28
C ASN A 63 -33.65 -0.54 -22.43
N PRO A 64 -33.51 -0.35 -21.08
CA PRO A 64 -32.80 -1.28 -20.21
C PRO A 64 -33.31 -2.73 -20.26
N ASN A 65 -34.64 -2.89 -20.47
CA ASN A 65 -35.28 -4.20 -20.48
C ASN A 65 -34.95 -5.02 -21.75
N GLU A 66 -34.40 -4.38 -22.77
CA GLU A 66 -34.13 -5.01 -24.07
C GLU A 66 -32.60 -5.15 -24.33
N GLN A 67 -31.77 -4.56 -23.50
CA GLN A 67 -30.32 -4.57 -23.70
C GLN A 67 -29.73 -6.00 -23.77
N ASN A 68 -30.28 -6.94 -23.01
CA ASN A 68 -29.81 -8.32 -22.99
C ASN A 68 -30.07 -9.09 -24.30
N LYS A 69 -31.04 -8.68 -25.10
CA LYS A 69 -31.39 -9.33 -26.37
C LYS A 69 -30.30 -9.17 -27.42
N ASN A 70 -29.47 -8.15 -27.32
CA ASN A 70 -28.37 -7.88 -28.26
C ASN A 70 -27.09 -8.68 -27.99
N THR A 71 -27.01 -9.41 -26.87
CA THR A 71 -25.81 -10.18 -26.49
C THR A 71 -25.83 -11.62 -26.99
N GLU A 72 -26.96 -12.11 -27.48
CA GLU A 72 -27.12 -13.51 -27.91
C GLU A 72 -26.18 -13.91 -29.06
N ASN A 73 -25.80 -12.96 -29.90
CA ASN A 73 -24.88 -13.19 -31.04
C ASN A 73 -23.43 -12.75 -30.73
N LEU A 74 -23.15 -12.27 -29.53
CA LEU A 74 -21.81 -11.85 -29.14
C LEU A 74 -21.04 -13.02 -28.55
N LYS A 75 -19.82 -13.23 -29.02
CA LYS A 75 -18.89 -14.10 -28.34
C LYS A 75 -18.31 -13.40 -27.14
N ALA A 76 -18.36 -14.04 -25.98
CA ALA A 76 -17.69 -13.53 -24.80
C ALA A 76 -16.22 -13.24 -25.11
N SER A 77 -15.71 -12.12 -24.65
CA SER A 77 -14.29 -11.78 -24.76
C SER A 77 -13.48 -12.92 -24.13
N GLY A 78 -12.64 -13.57 -24.91
CA GLY A 78 -12.00 -14.85 -24.56
C GLY A 78 -11.01 -14.79 -23.39
N SER A 79 -10.66 -13.61 -22.89
CA SER A 79 -9.74 -13.48 -21.78
C SER A 79 -10.33 -12.61 -20.68
N GLN A 80 -10.56 -13.21 -19.51
CA GLN A 80 -11.06 -12.50 -18.33
C GLN A 80 -9.93 -12.32 -17.30
N GLN A 81 -9.97 -11.20 -16.62
CA GLN A 81 -9.14 -10.96 -15.43
C GLN A 81 -9.74 -11.68 -14.24
N ILE A 82 -8.90 -12.34 -13.45
CA ILE A 82 -9.28 -12.96 -12.18
C ILE A 82 -8.58 -12.22 -11.05
N ASN A 83 -9.29 -11.97 -9.94
CA ASN A 83 -8.76 -11.42 -8.72
C ASN A 83 -8.99 -12.41 -7.57
N VAL A 84 -7.91 -12.80 -6.90
CA VAL A 84 -7.95 -13.77 -5.81
C VAL A 84 -7.16 -13.28 -4.61
N PHE A 85 -7.50 -13.78 -3.43
CA PHE A 85 -6.74 -13.59 -2.20
C PHE A 85 -6.04 -14.89 -1.81
N ASP A 86 -4.87 -14.75 -1.19
CA ASP A 86 -4.27 -15.87 -0.47
C ASP A 86 -5.22 -16.33 0.65
N LYS A 87 -5.31 -17.63 0.88
CA LYS A 87 -6.18 -18.21 1.91
C LYS A 87 -5.88 -17.73 3.33
N ASN A 88 -4.64 -17.32 3.58
CA ASN A 88 -4.17 -16.79 4.86
C ASN A 88 -4.07 -15.27 4.87
N PHE A 89 -4.70 -14.61 3.92
CA PHE A 89 -4.64 -13.16 3.76
C PHE A 89 -5.10 -12.43 5.03
N LYS A 90 -4.32 -11.43 5.44
CA LYS A 90 -4.58 -10.58 6.61
C LYS A 90 -4.63 -9.12 6.20
N PHE A 91 -5.38 -8.33 6.93
CA PHE A 91 -5.37 -6.87 6.73
C PHE A 91 -4.01 -6.29 7.07
N ALA A 92 -3.66 -5.18 6.44
CA ALA A 92 -2.41 -4.49 6.69
C ALA A 92 -2.27 -4.16 8.17
N GLN A 93 -1.10 -4.47 8.73
CA GLN A 93 -0.78 -4.19 10.14
C GLN A 93 0.64 -3.66 10.25
N ASN A 94 0.80 -2.61 11.07
CA ASN A 94 2.09 -2.04 11.40
C ASN A 94 2.26 -2.00 12.91
N LEU A 95 3.42 -2.42 13.38
CA LEU A 95 3.92 -2.11 14.71
C LEU A 95 4.55 -0.73 14.66
N ARG A 96 4.10 0.19 15.51
CA ARG A 96 4.65 1.53 15.62
C ARG A 96 5.15 1.78 17.03
N LEU A 97 6.33 2.32 17.11
CA LEU A 97 7.03 2.73 18.32
C LEU A 97 7.30 4.22 18.21
N ASN A 98 7.02 4.98 19.26
CA ASN A 98 7.41 6.37 19.34
C ASN A 98 8.06 6.66 20.69
N LEU A 99 9.08 7.50 20.68
CA LEU A 99 9.75 8.03 21.85
C LEU A 99 9.98 9.52 21.64
N GLY A 100 9.55 10.34 22.58
CA GLY A 100 9.71 11.78 22.56
C GLY A 100 10.33 12.28 23.86
N PHE A 101 11.20 13.26 23.75
CA PHE A 101 11.82 13.94 24.89
C PHE A 101 11.70 15.45 24.73
N ASP A 102 10.99 16.07 25.66
CA ASP A 102 10.81 17.51 25.71
C ASP A 102 11.68 18.06 26.85
N PHE A 103 12.52 19.06 26.55
CA PHE A 103 13.43 19.65 27.55
C PHE A 103 13.72 21.12 27.25
N ASN A 104 14.02 21.89 28.31
CA ASN A 104 14.49 23.26 28.16
C ASN A 104 15.99 23.31 28.39
N LEU A 105 16.71 23.88 27.44
CA LEU A 105 18.16 24.10 27.51
C LEU A 105 18.51 25.44 26.88
N LEU A 106 19.25 26.27 27.63
CA LEU A 106 19.70 27.61 27.21
C LEU A 106 18.52 28.56 26.85
N GLY A 107 17.37 28.41 27.52
CA GLY A 107 16.18 29.21 27.25
C GLY A 107 15.52 28.88 25.90
N ILE A 108 15.80 27.71 25.36
CA ILE A 108 15.17 27.13 24.16
C ILE A 108 14.39 25.89 24.59
N ASP A 109 13.14 25.82 24.18
CA ASP A 109 12.30 24.63 24.34
C ASP A 109 12.60 23.65 23.22
N TRP A 110 13.19 22.51 23.57
CA TRP A 110 13.56 21.45 22.64
C TRP A 110 12.59 20.29 22.71
N THR A 111 12.26 19.76 21.54
CA THR A 111 11.57 18.48 21.37
C THR A 111 12.38 17.58 20.47
N ALA A 112 12.83 16.46 20.99
CA ALA A 112 13.45 15.38 20.22
C ALA A 112 12.45 14.22 20.12
N GLU A 113 12.23 13.70 18.91
CA GLU A 113 11.28 12.60 18.70
C GLU A 113 11.86 11.54 17.76
N ALA A 114 11.67 10.28 18.13
CA ALA A 114 11.99 9.12 17.30
C ALA A 114 10.71 8.29 17.07
N ILE A 115 10.42 7.99 15.82
CA ILE A 115 9.31 7.11 15.45
C ILE A 115 9.90 5.96 14.62
N PHE A 116 9.60 4.74 15.04
CA PHE A 116 9.92 3.54 14.29
C PHE A 116 8.64 2.81 13.92
N SER A 117 8.52 2.39 12.66
CA SER A 117 7.41 1.57 12.19
C SER A 117 7.94 0.33 11.50
N LYS A 118 7.41 -0.82 11.88
CA LYS A 118 7.68 -2.12 11.26
C LYS A 118 6.41 -2.68 10.67
N THR A 119 6.44 -3.02 9.42
CA THR A 119 5.36 -3.74 8.76
C THR A 119 5.27 -5.15 9.32
N LEU A 120 4.09 -5.51 9.85
CA LEU A 120 3.76 -6.88 10.26
C LEU A 120 3.08 -7.63 9.11
N ASN A 121 2.12 -6.98 8.48
CA ASN A 121 1.44 -7.45 7.27
C ASN A 121 1.23 -6.24 6.37
N ASP A 122 1.73 -6.30 5.16
CA ASP A 122 1.39 -5.36 4.09
C ASP A 122 0.81 -6.16 2.92
N ILE A 123 0.19 -5.48 2.00
CA ILE A 123 -0.49 -6.08 0.87
C ILE A 123 0.39 -5.88 -0.36
N TYR A 124 0.67 -6.94 -1.08
CA TYR A 124 1.29 -6.84 -2.39
C TYR A 124 0.55 -7.72 -3.40
N TYR A 125 0.61 -7.30 -4.64
CA TYR A 125 0.02 -8.00 -5.77
C TYR A 125 1.07 -8.81 -6.51
N LYS A 126 0.66 -9.99 -6.95
CA LYS A 126 1.41 -10.77 -7.92
C LYS A 126 0.47 -11.15 -9.07
N ASN A 127 0.89 -10.90 -10.30
CA ASN A 127 0.17 -11.40 -11.46
C ASN A 127 0.65 -12.82 -11.76
N LEU A 128 -0.18 -13.81 -11.44
CA LEU A 128 0.14 -15.23 -11.65
C LEU A 128 0.02 -15.69 -13.10
N ALA A 129 -0.51 -14.82 -13.99
CA ALA A 129 -0.55 -15.12 -15.41
C ALA A 129 0.82 -14.97 -16.08
N TYR A 130 1.81 -14.42 -15.37
CA TYR A 130 3.16 -14.20 -15.89
C TYR A 130 4.21 -14.75 -14.92
N GLU A 131 5.28 -15.25 -15.48
CA GLU A 131 6.49 -15.72 -14.77
C GLU A 131 7.74 -15.07 -15.38
N GLU A 132 8.82 -15.05 -14.65
CA GLU A 132 10.10 -14.57 -15.15
C GLU A 132 10.58 -15.47 -16.29
N SER A 133 10.95 -14.88 -17.41
CA SER A 133 11.44 -15.62 -18.59
C SER A 133 12.87 -16.17 -18.41
N GLY A 134 13.54 -15.79 -17.32
CA GLY A 134 14.97 -16.05 -17.08
C GLY A 134 15.90 -15.13 -17.87
N LYS A 135 15.36 -14.15 -18.59
CA LYS A 135 16.10 -13.12 -19.30
C LYS A 135 15.82 -11.75 -18.74
N THR A 136 16.69 -10.79 -19.05
CA THR A 136 16.41 -9.37 -18.76
C THR A 136 15.77 -8.72 -19.98
N VAL A 137 15.03 -7.63 -19.77
CA VAL A 137 14.48 -6.79 -20.84
C VAL A 137 15.62 -6.29 -21.75
N GLY A 138 16.77 -5.99 -21.18
CA GLY A 138 17.95 -5.59 -21.95
C GLY A 138 18.46 -6.66 -22.89
N GLN A 139 18.45 -7.92 -22.46
CA GLN A 139 18.83 -9.05 -23.33
C GLN A 139 17.84 -9.26 -24.49
N GLU A 140 16.55 -9.01 -24.27
CA GLU A 140 15.53 -9.14 -25.30
C GLU A 140 15.53 -7.98 -26.30
N LEU A 141 15.83 -6.77 -25.82
CA LEU A 141 15.80 -5.54 -26.63
C LEU A 141 17.18 -5.08 -27.12
N GLY A 142 18.28 -5.77 -26.75
CA GLY A 142 19.64 -5.36 -27.09
C GLY A 142 20.12 -4.11 -26.33
N LEU A 143 19.61 -3.88 -25.12
CA LEU A 143 19.93 -2.72 -24.26
C LEU A 143 20.78 -3.16 -23.06
N PRO A 144 22.13 -3.05 -23.10
CA PRO A 144 23.02 -3.63 -22.06
C PRO A 144 22.82 -3.08 -20.66
N TRP A 145 22.29 -1.85 -20.53
CA TRP A 145 22.07 -1.17 -19.26
C TRP A 145 20.74 -1.54 -18.57
N GLU A 146 19.83 -2.23 -19.28
CA GLU A 146 18.51 -2.58 -18.76
C GLU A 146 18.56 -3.96 -18.10
N SER A 147 18.52 -3.98 -16.76
CA SER A 147 18.68 -5.20 -15.96
C SER A 147 17.38 -5.75 -15.39
N ARG A 148 16.24 -5.12 -15.67
CA ARG A 148 14.93 -5.59 -15.16
C ARG A 148 14.61 -6.97 -15.73
N PRO A 149 14.02 -7.89 -14.93
CA PRO A 149 13.60 -9.19 -15.42
C PRO A 149 12.51 -9.05 -16.50
N SER A 150 12.61 -9.87 -17.53
CA SER A 150 11.56 -10.02 -18.53
C SER A 150 10.55 -11.07 -18.07
N TYR A 151 9.30 -10.88 -18.42
CA TYR A 151 8.19 -11.77 -18.05
C TYR A 151 7.52 -12.35 -19.27
N GLN A 152 7.18 -13.63 -19.17
CA GLN A 152 6.41 -14.34 -20.20
C GLN A 152 5.11 -14.87 -19.62
N LYS A 153 4.11 -15.04 -20.49
CA LYS A 153 2.81 -15.56 -20.08
C LYS A 153 2.88 -17.06 -19.81
N VAL A 154 2.36 -17.49 -18.67
CA VAL A 154 2.29 -18.90 -18.29
C VAL A 154 1.26 -19.62 -19.18
N LYS A 155 1.62 -20.77 -19.75
CA LYS A 155 0.75 -21.54 -20.65
C LYS A 155 -0.58 -21.93 -20.01
N SER A 156 -0.58 -22.31 -18.73
CA SER A 156 -1.80 -22.66 -18.00
C SER A 156 -2.75 -21.49 -17.81
N ALA A 157 -2.25 -20.25 -17.86
CA ALA A 157 -3.02 -19.02 -17.74
C ALA A 157 -3.50 -18.45 -19.09
N SER A 158 -3.34 -19.17 -20.20
CA SER A 158 -3.64 -18.67 -21.56
C SER A 158 -5.09 -18.22 -21.76
N LYS A 159 -6.04 -18.79 -20.98
CA LYS A 159 -7.47 -18.44 -21.02
C LYS A 159 -7.80 -17.12 -20.32
N TYR A 160 -6.87 -16.56 -19.53
CA TYR A 160 -7.08 -15.36 -18.72
C TYR A 160 -6.18 -14.23 -19.23
N SER A 161 -6.65 -13.00 -19.16
CA SER A 161 -5.79 -11.84 -19.41
C SER A 161 -4.75 -11.70 -18.33
N ASP A 162 -5.22 -11.72 -17.09
CA ASP A 162 -4.43 -11.54 -15.88
C ASP A 162 -5.02 -12.33 -14.72
N ILE A 163 -4.17 -12.74 -13.80
CA ILE A 163 -4.56 -13.39 -12.55
C ILE A 163 -3.88 -12.62 -11.41
N PHE A 164 -4.57 -11.61 -10.89
CA PHE A 164 -4.04 -10.83 -9.77
C PHE A 164 -4.32 -11.53 -8.45
N ALA A 165 -3.28 -11.97 -7.79
CA ALA A 165 -3.35 -12.57 -6.48
C ALA A 165 -2.79 -11.60 -5.43
N MET A 166 -3.54 -11.42 -4.33
CA MET A 166 -3.15 -10.61 -3.20
C MET A 166 -2.56 -11.45 -2.10
N TYR A 167 -1.37 -11.05 -1.65
CA TYR A 167 -0.59 -11.69 -0.61
C TYR A 167 -0.23 -10.72 0.49
N ASN A 168 0.26 -11.24 1.59
CA ASN A 168 0.88 -10.44 2.64
C ASN A 168 2.40 -10.54 2.60
N THR A 169 3.05 -9.43 2.98
CA THR A 169 4.49 -9.36 3.23
C THR A 169 4.75 -8.70 4.57
N SER A 170 5.79 -9.12 5.27
CA SER A 170 6.31 -8.45 6.47
C SER A 170 7.55 -7.60 6.18
N LYS A 171 7.92 -7.49 4.91
CA LYS A 171 9.07 -6.70 4.47
C LYS A 171 8.66 -5.23 4.41
N GLY A 172 9.27 -4.42 5.20
CA GLY A 172 9.00 -3.00 5.25
C GLY A 172 9.28 -2.43 6.63
N TYR A 173 9.86 -1.25 6.67
CA TYR A 173 10.07 -0.48 7.88
C TYR A 173 10.28 0.99 7.53
N SER A 174 10.03 1.84 8.51
CA SER A 174 10.42 3.25 8.44
C SER A 174 10.91 3.72 9.79
N TYR A 175 11.81 4.67 9.78
CA TYR A 175 12.16 5.43 10.96
C TYR A 175 12.23 6.91 10.63
N ASN A 176 11.82 7.69 11.61
CA ASN A 176 11.79 9.14 11.56
C ASN A 176 12.45 9.66 12.83
N LEU A 177 13.42 10.54 12.69
CA LEU A 177 14.09 11.22 13.79
C LEU A 177 13.89 12.72 13.57
N SER A 178 13.33 13.41 14.55
CA SER A 178 13.11 14.86 14.49
C SER A 178 13.66 15.56 15.72
N LEU A 179 14.20 16.73 15.49
CA LEU A 179 14.62 17.66 16.53
C LEU A 179 14.05 19.03 16.22
N GLN A 180 13.34 19.61 17.18
CA GLN A 180 12.77 20.94 17.07
C GLN A 180 13.24 21.79 18.24
N GLY A 181 13.62 23.04 17.99
CA GLY A 181 13.92 24.04 19.00
C GLY A 181 13.02 25.26 18.81
N THR A 182 12.43 25.76 19.88
CA THR A 182 11.61 26.98 19.89
C THR A 182 12.14 27.95 20.94
N LYS A 183 12.44 29.18 20.54
CA LYS A 183 12.87 30.25 21.44
C LYS A 183 11.90 31.39 21.40
N ARG A 184 11.43 31.79 22.59
CA ARG A 184 10.57 32.95 22.78
C ARG A 184 11.41 34.07 23.37
N PHE A 185 11.42 35.20 22.71
CA PHE A 185 12.13 36.40 23.12
C PHE A 185 11.19 37.33 23.87
N ALA A 186 11.72 38.04 24.89
CA ALA A 186 10.94 38.96 25.73
C ALA A 186 10.30 40.12 24.96
N PHE A 187 10.83 40.47 23.77
CA PHE A 187 10.29 41.51 22.92
C PHE A 187 9.18 41.02 21.95
N GLY A 188 8.64 39.82 22.15
CA GLY A 188 7.49 39.30 21.42
C GLY A 188 7.80 38.51 20.14
N LEU A 189 9.08 38.21 19.86
CA LEU A 189 9.46 37.35 18.75
C LEU A 189 9.54 35.89 19.19
N ASP A 190 8.89 35.00 18.45
CA ASP A 190 9.01 33.54 18.58
C ASP A 190 9.71 32.96 17.35
N LEU A 191 10.84 32.26 17.56
CA LEU A 191 11.56 31.55 16.50
C LEU A 191 11.46 30.04 16.73
N SER A 192 11.13 29.30 15.69
CA SER A 192 11.12 27.84 15.70
C SER A 192 11.90 27.30 14.51
N ALA A 193 12.76 26.31 14.77
CA ALA A 193 13.49 25.59 13.75
C ALA A 193 13.36 24.08 14.01
N SER A 194 13.23 23.29 12.94
CA SER A 194 13.16 21.85 13.05
C SER A 194 13.97 21.16 11.96
N TYR A 195 14.55 20.03 12.32
CA TYR A 195 15.20 19.12 11.38
C TYR A 195 14.61 17.73 11.54
N THR A 196 14.32 17.10 10.40
CA THR A 196 13.77 15.73 10.38
C THR A 196 14.54 14.88 9.40
N PHE A 197 14.97 13.72 9.88
CA PHE A 197 15.57 12.67 9.06
C PHE A 197 14.60 11.48 8.96
N THR A 198 14.29 11.06 7.75
CA THR A 198 13.35 9.94 7.51
C THR A 198 13.97 8.94 6.54
N GLN A 199 13.87 7.66 6.88
CA GLN A 199 14.14 6.56 5.95
C GLN A 199 12.98 5.60 5.96
N SER A 200 12.53 5.19 4.76
CA SER A 200 11.47 4.20 4.58
C SER A 200 11.87 3.19 3.51
N LYS A 201 11.54 1.93 3.78
CA LYS A 201 11.64 0.84 2.80
C LYS A 201 10.34 0.07 2.77
N SER A 202 9.79 -0.13 1.57
CA SER A 202 8.60 -0.96 1.33
C SER A 202 8.89 -1.96 0.20
N VAL A 203 8.04 -2.96 0.07
CA VAL A 203 8.02 -3.84 -1.10
C VAL A 203 7.10 -3.18 -2.14
N SER A 204 7.64 -2.94 -3.31
CA SER A 204 6.90 -2.46 -4.49
C SER A 204 6.81 -3.59 -5.51
#